data_5e43981c76e5c14ca6ad397b43e0c098
#
_entry.id   5e43981c76e5c14ca6ad397b43e0c098
#
_cell.length_a   1.000
_cell.length_b   1.000
_cell.length_c   1.000
_cell.angle_alpha   90.00
_cell.angle_beta   90.00
_cell.angle_gamma   90.00
#
_symmetry.space_group_name_H-M   'P 1'
#
loop_
_entity.id
_entity.type
_entity.pdbx_description
1 polymer ?
#
loop_
_entity_poly.entity_id
_entity_poly.type
_entity_poly.pdbx_seq_one_letter_code
_entity_poly.pdbx_strand_id
1 'polypeptide(L)'
;MWGISNIFTIFAADFNRKWCMSTFIGNIEGRLDEKGRIFVPDVYRKILAEDESKRIVMRRDTDNECLMFYPESVWNEKVEQLRQTLDEWDPEDQLILMQFMADAEYLEMDGQGRILLQKKNLETIGAQQDVLFVGMLNRFALWAPEKFAEKRLSQTELAARLRAKMKKKEDK
;
A
#
# COMPACT_ATOMS: atom_id res chain seq x y z
N MET A 1 -19.90 -39.81 13.22
CA MET A 1 -19.25 -39.46 11.93
C MET A 1 -19.72 -38.07 11.44
N TRP A 2 -19.47 -37.04 12.24
CA TRP A 2 -19.83 -35.65 11.95
C TRP A 2 -18.60 -34.81 12.23
N GLY A 3 -18.03 -34.13 11.22
CA GLY A 3 -17.04 -33.10 11.55
C GLY A 3 -15.91 -32.82 10.57
N ILE A 4 -15.73 -33.57 9.47
CA ILE A 4 -14.61 -33.32 8.56
C ILE A 4 -15.01 -32.46 7.35
N SER A 5 -16.29 -32.47 6.96
CA SER A 5 -16.78 -31.69 5.80
C SER A 5 -16.78 -30.15 6.01
N ASN A 6 -16.98 -29.68 7.24
CA ASN A 6 -17.08 -28.23 7.50
C ASN A 6 -15.73 -27.51 7.56
N ILE A 7 -14.67 -28.20 7.98
CA ILE A 7 -13.33 -27.61 8.08
C ILE A 7 -12.74 -27.34 6.68
N PHE A 8 -12.96 -28.27 5.74
CA PHE A 8 -12.49 -28.09 4.37
C PHE A 8 -13.23 -26.96 3.62
N THR A 9 -14.50 -26.75 3.93
CA THR A 9 -15.30 -25.68 3.29
C THR A 9 -14.90 -24.30 3.80
N ILE A 10 -14.54 -24.18 5.09
CA ILE A 10 -14.05 -22.92 5.67
C ILE A 10 -12.66 -22.58 5.12
N PHE A 11 -11.76 -23.56 5.07
CA PHE A 11 -10.41 -23.35 4.49
C PHE A 11 -10.45 -23.03 2.98
N ALA A 12 -11.34 -23.64 2.22
CA ALA A 12 -11.50 -23.36 0.80
C ALA A 12 -12.13 -21.99 0.54
N ALA A 13 -13.03 -21.51 1.40
CA ALA A 13 -13.64 -20.19 1.30
C ALA A 13 -12.62 -19.08 1.63
N ASP A 14 -11.80 -19.25 2.66
CA ASP A 14 -10.75 -18.31 3.03
C ASP A 14 -9.58 -18.31 2.01
N PHE A 15 -9.23 -19.48 1.47
CA PHE A 15 -8.22 -19.60 0.42
C PHE A 15 -8.66 -18.91 -0.87
N ASN A 16 -9.93 -19.06 -1.28
CA ASN A 16 -10.48 -18.41 -2.47
C ASN A 16 -10.69 -16.90 -2.28
N ARG A 17 -11.02 -16.43 -1.07
CA ARG A 17 -11.16 -15.01 -0.75
C ARG A 17 -9.83 -14.26 -0.86
N LYS A 18 -8.72 -14.90 -0.51
CA LYS A 18 -7.37 -14.30 -0.52
C LYS A 18 -6.79 -14.11 -1.93
N TRP A 19 -7.31 -14.81 -2.95
CA TRP A 19 -6.83 -14.77 -4.34
C TRP A 19 -7.75 -14.02 -5.32
N CYS A 20 -8.93 -13.59 -4.88
CA CYS A 20 -9.89 -12.86 -5.71
C CYS A 20 -9.97 -11.37 -5.35
N MET A 21 -8.97 -10.81 -4.65
CA MET A 21 -8.92 -9.37 -4.39
C MET A 21 -8.51 -8.65 -5.67
N SER A 22 -9.32 -7.68 -6.07
CA SER A 22 -8.95 -6.73 -7.10
C SER A 22 -7.63 -6.06 -6.73
N THR A 23 -6.69 -5.99 -7.67
CA THR A 23 -5.33 -5.51 -7.41
C THR A 23 -5.11 -4.12 -7.96
N PHE A 24 -4.39 -3.29 -7.21
CA PHE A 24 -3.90 -2.01 -7.70
C PHE A 24 -2.77 -2.25 -8.70
N ILE A 25 -2.98 -1.89 -9.95
CA ILE A 25 -2.00 -2.05 -11.04
C ILE A 25 -1.86 -0.77 -11.86
N GLY A 26 -0.75 -0.67 -12.57
CA GLY A 26 -0.48 0.44 -13.49
C GLY A 26 -0.01 1.71 -12.81
N ASN A 27 0.16 2.74 -13.61
CA ASN A 27 0.42 4.10 -13.18
C ASN A 27 -0.62 5.05 -13.77
N ILE A 28 -1.11 5.97 -12.95
CA ILE A 28 -2.19 6.89 -13.31
C ILE A 28 -1.80 8.28 -12.84
N GLU A 29 -1.80 9.23 -13.76
CA GLU A 29 -1.54 10.63 -13.45
C GLU A 29 -2.69 11.24 -12.65
N GLY A 30 -2.35 12.10 -11.72
CA GLY A 30 -3.29 12.84 -10.90
C GLY A 30 -2.83 14.28 -10.70
N ARG A 31 -3.75 15.13 -10.31
CA ARG A 31 -3.47 16.54 -10.08
C ARG A 31 -4.09 17.01 -8.77
N LEU A 32 -3.26 17.63 -7.94
CA LEU A 32 -3.67 18.26 -6.69
C LEU A 32 -4.38 19.59 -6.97
N ASP A 33 -5.42 19.85 -6.22
CA ASP A 33 -6.00 21.21 -6.18
C ASP A 33 -5.21 22.11 -5.20
N GLU A 34 -5.54 23.41 -5.18
CA GLU A 34 -4.89 24.39 -4.31
C GLU A 34 -5.00 24.10 -2.81
N LYS A 35 -5.95 23.25 -2.41
CA LYS A 35 -6.15 22.82 -1.03
C LYS A 35 -5.46 21.49 -0.68
N GLY A 36 -4.74 20.91 -1.62
CA GLY A 36 -4.08 19.61 -1.43
C GLY A 36 -5.02 18.41 -1.58
N ARG A 37 -6.20 18.58 -2.21
CA ARG A 37 -7.10 17.46 -2.50
C ARG A 37 -6.79 16.85 -3.84
N ILE A 38 -6.97 15.54 -3.93
CA ILE A 38 -6.76 14.78 -5.15
C ILE A 38 -7.86 13.75 -5.35
N PHE A 39 -8.31 13.57 -6.58
CA PHE A 39 -9.20 12.49 -6.94
C PHE A 39 -8.44 11.15 -6.93
N VAL A 40 -8.94 10.21 -6.16
CA VAL A 40 -8.46 8.82 -6.25
C VAL A 40 -8.99 8.24 -7.58
N PRO A 41 -8.13 7.59 -8.39
CA PRO A 41 -8.56 7.01 -9.67
C PRO A 41 -9.76 6.06 -9.48
N ASP A 42 -10.71 6.09 -10.43
CA ASP A 42 -11.94 5.28 -10.35
C ASP A 42 -11.70 3.79 -10.15
N VAL A 43 -10.68 3.26 -10.83
CA VAL A 43 -10.31 1.85 -10.70
C VAL A 43 -9.81 1.55 -9.28
N TYR A 44 -9.10 2.47 -8.64
CA TYR A 44 -8.62 2.31 -7.26
C TYR A 44 -9.75 2.50 -6.25
N ARG A 45 -10.68 3.42 -6.50
CA ARG A 45 -11.88 3.61 -5.65
C ARG A 45 -12.75 2.36 -5.58
N LYS A 46 -12.90 1.64 -6.69
CA LYS A 46 -13.63 0.36 -6.72
C LYS A 46 -12.97 -0.69 -5.85
N ILE A 47 -11.64 -0.80 -5.88
CA ILE A 47 -10.89 -1.72 -5.05
C ILE A 47 -11.00 -1.34 -3.57
N LEU A 48 -10.85 -0.05 -3.25
CA LEU A 48 -11.00 0.46 -1.88
C LEU A 48 -12.43 0.24 -1.33
N ALA A 49 -13.45 0.26 -2.18
CA ALA A 49 -14.83 0.02 -1.78
C ALA A 49 -15.12 -1.45 -1.41
N GLU A 50 -14.25 -2.39 -1.81
CA GLU A 50 -14.33 -3.80 -1.40
C GLU A 50 -13.88 -4.01 0.05
N ASP A 51 -13.11 -3.09 0.62
CA ASP A 51 -12.72 -3.11 2.03
C ASP A 51 -13.90 -2.69 2.92
N GLU A 52 -14.21 -3.50 3.93
CA GLU A 52 -15.37 -3.29 4.80
C GLU A 52 -15.31 -1.95 5.55
N SER A 53 -14.13 -1.53 5.96
CA SER A 53 -13.91 -0.29 6.70
C SER A 53 -14.03 0.96 5.84
N LYS A 54 -13.77 0.84 4.53
CA LYS A 54 -13.68 1.94 3.56
C LYS A 54 -12.69 3.05 3.95
N ARG A 55 -11.84 2.80 4.94
CA ARG A 55 -10.78 3.71 5.37
C ARG A 55 -9.48 3.40 4.65
N ILE A 56 -8.71 4.43 4.44
CA ILE A 56 -7.40 4.36 3.82
C ILE A 56 -6.38 4.75 4.87
N VAL A 57 -5.31 3.98 4.96
CA VAL A 57 -4.16 4.37 5.77
C VAL A 57 -3.06 4.85 4.83
N MET A 58 -2.64 6.07 5.02
CA MET A 58 -1.49 6.65 4.34
C MET A 58 -0.29 6.61 5.27
N ARG A 59 0.87 6.29 4.73
CA ARG A 59 2.14 6.36 5.44
C ARG A 59 3.24 6.80 4.49
N ARG A 60 4.21 7.55 5.01
CA ARG A 60 5.44 7.82 4.28
C ARG A 60 6.23 6.53 4.10
N ASP A 61 6.75 6.26 2.90
CA ASP A 61 7.64 5.12 2.68
C ASP A 61 8.99 5.35 3.36
N THR A 62 9.60 4.27 3.89
CA THR A 62 10.89 4.35 4.59
C THR A 62 12.09 4.45 3.65
N ASP A 63 11.97 3.88 2.46
CA ASP A 63 13.07 3.68 1.53
C ASP A 63 12.99 4.61 0.31
N ASN A 64 11.80 5.19 0.09
CA ASN A 64 11.54 6.00 -1.09
C ASN A 64 10.83 7.31 -0.74
N GLU A 65 11.03 8.31 -1.57
CA GLU A 65 10.35 9.60 -1.44
C GLU A 65 8.94 9.52 -2.03
N CYS A 66 8.08 8.69 -1.41
CA CYS A 66 6.68 8.52 -1.82
C CYS A 66 5.76 8.32 -0.62
N LEU A 67 4.46 8.47 -0.84
CA LEU A 67 3.42 8.14 0.13
C LEU A 67 2.80 6.80 -0.26
N MET A 68 2.72 5.88 0.70
CA MET A 68 2.08 4.58 0.53
C MET A 68 0.66 4.63 1.07
N PHE A 69 -0.28 4.05 0.32
CA PHE A 69 -1.69 3.98 0.68
C PHE A 69 -2.14 2.53 0.76
N TYR A 70 -2.79 2.21 1.84
CA TYR A 70 -3.26 0.87 2.15
C TYR A 70 -4.77 0.89 2.42
N PRO A 71 -5.56 -0.05 1.89
CA PRO A 71 -6.84 -0.38 2.52
C PRO A 71 -6.60 -0.73 4.00
N GLU A 72 -7.51 -0.39 4.88
CA GLU A 72 -7.31 -0.61 6.32
C GLU A 72 -7.08 -2.08 6.68
N SER A 73 -7.76 -3.01 6.00
CA SER A 73 -7.54 -4.45 6.20
C SER A 73 -6.09 -4.85 5.92
N VAL A 74 -5.52 -4.35 4.82
CA VAL A 74 -4.12 -4.62 4.44
C VAL A 74 -3.14 -3.97 5.42
N TRP A 75 -3.47 -2.77 5.91
CA TRP A 75 -2.68 -2.10 6.94
C TRP A 75 -2.64 -2.91 8.23
N ASN A 76 -3.79 -3.42 8.68
CA ASN A 76 -3.89 -4.23 9.88
C ASN A 76 -3.08 -5.53 9.77
N GLU A 77 -3.10 -6.20 8.62
CA GLU A 77 -2.23 -7.36 8.36
C GLU A 77 -0.74 -6.99 8.47
N LYS A 78 -0.35 -5.84 7.94
CA LYS A 78 1.04 -5.36 8.00
C LYS A 78 1.48 -5.03 9.43
N VAL A 79 0.62 -4.38 10.22
CA VAL A 79 0.88 -4.07 11.63
C VAL A 79 0.99 -5.36 12.44
N GLU A 80 0.13 -6.36 12.18
CA GLU A 80 0.21 -7.65 12.87
C GLU A 80 1.52 -8.40 12.55
N GLN A 81 1.97 -8.38 11.30
CA GLN A 81 3.29 -8.92 10.93
C GLN A 81 4.44 -8.21 11.65
N LEU A 82 4.36 -6.88 11.77
CA LEU A 82 5.35 -6.10 12.50
C LEU A 82 5.35 -6.46 14.00
N ARG A 83 4.16 -6.55 14.61
CA ARG A 83 3.98 -6.95 16.01
C ARG A 83 4.56 -8.34 16.31
N GLN A 84 4.46 -9.28 15.37
CA GLN A 84 5.03 -10.62 15.52
C GLN A 84 6.56 -10.64 15.36
N THR A 85 7.15 -9.61 14.77
CA THR A 85 8.58 -9.51 14.49
C THR A 85 9.33 -8.78 15.60
N LEU A 86 8.68 -7.79 16.23
CA LEU A 86 9.27 -6.92 17.25
C LEU A 86 8.97 -7.47 18.66
N ASP A 87 9.94 -7.30 19.56
CA ASP A 87 9.79 -7.60 20.99
C ASP A 87 9.28 -6.34 21.73
N GLU A 88 8.09 -6.42 22.30
CA GLU A 88 7.50 -5.31 23.06
C GLU A 88 8.27 -4.90 24.30
N TRP A 89 9.20 -5.74 24.78
CA TRP A 89 10.04 -5.46 25.94
C TRP A 89 11.43 -4.92 25.57
N ASP A 90 11.77 -4.94 24.29
CA ASP A 90 13.03 -4.35 23.79
C ASP A 90 12.83 -2.86 23.50
N PRO A 91 13.64 -1.94 24.11
CA PRO A 91 13.47 -0.51 23.90
C PRO A 91 13.73 -0.03 22.46
N GLU A 92 14.60 -0.71 21.71
CA GLU A 92 14.88 -0.39 20.31
C GLU A 92 13.68 -0.75 19.43
N ASP A 93 13.11 -1.94 19.64
CA ASP A 93 11.92 -2.41 18.93
C ASP A 93 10.68 -1.55 19.25
N GLN A 94 10.53 -1.10 20.49
CA GLN A 94 9.47 -0.15 20.86
C GLN A 94 9.64 1.18 20.13
N LEU A 95 10.85 1.70 19.99
CA LEU A 95 11.11 2.94 19.25
C LEU A 95 10.78 2.77 17.74
N ILE A 96 11.16 1.64 17.16
CA ILE A 96 10.82 1.30 15.78
C ILE A 96 9.30 1.29 15.57
N LEU A 97 8.58 0.58 16.44
CA LEU A 97 7.12 0.51 16.37
C LEU A 97 6.46 1.88 16.53
N MET A 98 6.90 2.66 17.51
CA MET A 98 6.39 4.01 17.77
C MET A 98 6.57 4.89 16.54
N GLN A 99 7.75 4.92 15.94
CA GLN A 99 8.04 5.75 14.78
C GLN A 99 7.28 5.27 13.54
N PHE A 100 7.19 3.95 13.36
CA PHE A 100 6.42 3.36 12.27
C PHE A 100 4.94 3.76 12.32
N MET A 101 4.34 3.75 13.51
CA MET A 101 2.92 4.12 13.71
C MET A 101 2.69 5.63 13.67
N ALA A 102 3.63 6.43 14.17
CA ALA A 102 3.53 7.89 14.18
C ALA A 102 3.53 8.51 12.76
N ASP A 103 4.14 7.82 11.79
CA ASP A 103 4.16 8.26 10.39
C ASP A 103 2.90 7.84 9.60
N ALA A 104 1.98 7.11 10.23
CA ALA A 104 0.74 6.67 9.60
C ALA A 104 -0.42 7.63 9.92
N GLU A 105 -1.33 7.79 8.96
CA GLU A 105 -2.48 8.69 9.04
C GLU A 105 -3.69 8.03 8.39
N TYR A 106 -4.84 8.07 9.07
CA TYR A 106 -6.10 7.66 8.46
C TYR A 106 -6.62 8.76 7.53
N LEU A 107 -7.04 8.37 6.35
CA LEU A 107 -7.68 9.24 5.38
C LEU A 107 -9.07 8.71 5.02
N GLU A 108 -9.96 9.65 4.79
CA GLU A 108 -11.30 9.38 4.30
C GLU A 108 -11.49 10.04 2.93
N MET A 109 -12.19 9.34 2.03
CA MET A 109 -12.61 9.93 0.78
C MET A 109 -13.87 10.77 1.01
N ASP A 110 -13.91 11.96 0.42
CA ASP A 110 -15.12 12.76 0.37
C ASP A 110 -16.16 12.16 -0.59
N GLY A 111 -17.38 12.72 -0.58
CA GLY A 111 -18.47 12.25 -1.44
C GLY A 111 -18.20 12.34 -2.95
N GLN A 112 -17.12 13.01 -3.36
CA GLN A 112 -16.67 13.09 -4.76
C GLN A 112 -15.53 12.12 -5.09
N GLY A 113 -15.05 11.34 -4.12
CA GLY A 113 -13.95 10.40 -4.30
C GLY A 113 -12.57 11.06 -4.23
N ARG A 114 -12.44 12.17 -3.49
CA ARG A 114 -11.17 12.84 -3.26
C ARG A 114 -10.67 12.57 -1.85
N ILE A 115 -9.36 12.56 -1.69
CA ILE A 115 -8.67 12.59 -0.41
C ILE A 115 -7.94 13.92 -0.24
N LEU A 116 -7.81 14.36 1.00
CA LEU A 116 -7.04 15.55 1.37
C LEU A 116 -5.67 15.13 1.88
N LEU A 117 -4.62 15.64 1.26
CA LEU A 117 -3.24 15.41 1.68
C LEU A 117 -2.69 16.67 2.34
N GLN A 118 -2.08 16.49 3.51
CA GLN A 118 -1.47 17.60 4.21
C GLN A 118 -0.22 18.09 3.48
N LYS A 119 0.00 19.40 3.48
CA LYS A 119 1.13 20.05 2.81
C LYS A 119 2.48 19.43 3.20
N LYS A 120 2.68 19.13 4.49
CA LYS A 120 3.89 18.47 5.00
C LYS A 120 4.21 17.13 4.29
N ASN A 121 3.17 16.35 3.96
CA ASN A 121 3.33 15.06 3.29
C ASN A 121 3.71 15.25 1.82
N LEU A 122 3.09 16.24 1.16
CA LEU A 122 3.41 16.59 -0.23
C LEU A 122 4.83 17.15 -0.38
N GLU A 123 5.25 18.02 0.53
CA GLU A 123 6.62 18.55 0.57
C GLU A 123 7.67 17.45 0.74
N THR A 124 7.36 16.44 1.56
CA THR A 124 8.27 15.31 1.80
C THR A 124 8.57 14.50 0.54
N ILE A 125 7.58 14.34 -0.33
CA ILE A 125 7.75 13.61 -1.59
C ILE A 125 8.13 14.52 -2.76
N GLY A 126 8.30 15.82 -2.50
CA GLY A 126 8.61 16.81 -3.53
C GLY A 126 7.50 17.06 -4.53
N ALA A 127 6.25 16.67 -4.18
CA ALA A 127 5.11 16.87 -5.06
C ALA A 127 4.66 18.32 -5.05
N GLN A 128 4.49 18.90 -6.25
CA GLN A 128 3.92 20.23 -6.42
C GLN A 128 2.43 20.13 -6.74
N GLN A 129 2.07 19.99 -8.00
CA GLN A 129 0.70 19.91 -8.47
C GLN A 129 0.42 18.56 -9.14
N ASP A 130 1.34 18.10 -9.96
CA ASP A 130 1.20 16.84 -10.67
C ASP A 130 1.79 15.69 -9.82
N VAL A 131 1.11 14.58 -9.80
CA VAL A 131 1.49 13.39 -9.06
C VAL A 131 1.17 12.13 -9.86
N LEU A 132 1.79 11.01 -9.47
CA LEU A 132 1.61 9.73 -10.12
C LEU A 132 1.15 8.69 -9.10
N PHE A 133 -0.01 8.09 -9.33
CA PHE A 133 -0.45 6.90 -8.61
C PHE A 133 0.19 5.66 -9.22
N VAL A 134 0.84 4.84 -8.42
CA VAL A 134 1.49 3.59 -8.85
C VAL A 134 0.92 2.42 -8.07
N GLY A 135 0.25 1.50 -8.77
CA GLY A 135 -0.31 0.31 -8.16
C GLY A 135 0.74 -0.71 -7.76
N MET A 136 0.56 -1.32 -6.58
CA MET A 136 1.47 -2.31 -6.00
C MET A 136 0.70 -3.47 -5.36
N LEU A 137 -0.11 -4.18 -6.16
CA LEU A 137 -0.93 -5.31 -5.75
C LEU A 137 -2.05 -4.91 -4.75
N ASN A 138 -1.81 -5.06 -3.47
CA ASN A 138 -2.78 -4.78 -2.40
C ASN A 138 -2.71 -3.36 -1.84
N ARG A 139 -1.88 -2.51 -2.41
CA ARG A 139 -1.66 -1.11 -2.02
C ARG A 139 -1.25 -0.28 -3.22
N PHE A 140 -1.19 1.02 -3.06
CA PHE A 140 -0.64 1.91 -4.09
C PHE A 140 0.25 2.98 -3.49
N ALA A 141 1.11 3.56 -4.31
CA ALA A 141 2.00 4.65 -3.94
C ALA A 141 1.62 5.93 -4.68
N LEU A 142 1.89 7.08 -4.07
CA LEU A 142 1.81 8.40 -4.70
C LEU A 142 3.21 8.99 -4.77
N TRP A 143 3.59 9.39 -5.97
CA TRP A 143 4.91 9.93 -6.28
C TRP A 143 4.82 11.32 -6.91
N ALA A 144 5.86 12.11 -6.73
CA ALA A 144 6.18 13.16 -7.70
C ALA A 144 6.69 12.48 -8.99
N PRO A 145 6.20 12.87 -10.19
CA PRO A 145 6.54 12.18 -11.44
C PRO A 145 8.04 12.07 -11.70
N GLU A 146 8.79 13.13 -11.39
CA GLU A 146 10.24 13.22 -11.58
C GLU A 146 10.97 12.22 -10.66
N LYS A 147 10.54 12.12 -9.40
CA LYS A 147 11.12 11.19 -8.43
C LYS A 147 10.87 9.73 -8.81
N PHE A 148 9.68 9.42 -9.33
CA PHE A 148 9.40 8.09 -9.85
C PHE A 148 10.26 7.76 -11.08
N ALA A 149 10.44 8.72 -12.00
CA ALA A 149 11.27 8.55 -13.19
C ALA A 149 12.73 8.23 -12.83
N GLU A 150 13.28 8.90 -11.81
CA GLU A 150 14.64 8.65 -11.30
C GLU A 150 14.82 7.24 -10.71
N LYS A 151 13.78 6.71 -10.07
CA LYS A 151 13.79 5.37 -9.43
C LYS A 151 13.44 4.23 -10.38
N ARG A 152 12.85 4.54 -11.52
CA ARG A 152 12.37 3.53 -12.46
C ARG A 152 13.53 2.79 -13.11
N LEU A 153 13.51 1.47 -12.98
CA LEU A 153 14.48 0.60 -13.65
C LEU A 153 14.22 0.58 -15.16
N SER A 154 15.27 0.47 -15.95
CA SER A 154 15.15 0.12 -17.36
C SER A 154 14.53 -1.26 -17.51
N GLN A 155 13.91 -1.55 -18.66
CA GLN A 155 13.31 -2.86 -18.92
C GLN A 155 14.33 -4.00 -18.80
N THR A 156 15.56 -3.75 -19.25
CA THR A 156 16.66 -4.72 -19.18
C THR A 156 17.07 -5.02 -17.73
N GLU A 157 17.21 -3.99 -16.91
CA GLU A 157 17.51 -4.14 -15.49
C GLU A 157 16.39 -4.82 -14.72
N LEU A 158 15.12 -4.45 -14.99
CA LEU A 158 13.98 -5.08 -14.37
C LEU A 158 13.95 -6.58 -14.68
N ALA A 159 14.12 -6.95 -15.95
CA ALA A 159 14.15 -8.34 -16.38
C ALA A 159 15.29 -9.12 -15.71
N ALA A 160 16.50 -8.54 -15.64
CA ALA A 160 17.65 -9.17 -15.00
C ALA A 160 17.43 -9.41 -13.50
N ARG A 161 16.92 -8.41 -12.79
CA ARG A 161 16.65 -8.49 -11.35
C ARG A 161 15.52 -9.48 -11.04
N LEU A 162 14.46 -9.52 -11.85
CA LEU A 162 13.37 -10.50 -11.71
C LEU A 162 13.90 -11.93 -11.84
N ARG A 163 14.67 -12.22 -12.91
CA ARG A 163 15.26 -13.56 -13.12
C ARG A 163 16.15 -13.98 -11.95
N ALA A 164 16.99 -13.08 -11.44
CA ALA A 164 17.86 -13.35 -10.30
C ALA A 164 17.07 -13.68 -9.02
N LYS A 165 15.96 -12.96 -8.77
CA LYS A 165 15.10 -13.21 -7.59
C LYS A 165 14.32 -14.52 -7.70
N MET A 166 13.86 -14.87 -8.90
CA MET A 166 13.11 -16.11 -9.13
C MET A 166 14.02 -17.34 -8.93
N LYS A 167 15.24 -17.35 -9.50
CA LYS A 167 16.21 -18.42 -9.28
C LYS A 167 16.52 -18.66 -7.79
N LYS A 168 16.71 -17.59 -7.02
CA LYS A 168 17.02 -17.71 -5.58
C LYS A 168 15.87 -18.31 -4.74
N LYS A 169 14.65 -18.36 -5.29
CA LYS A 169 13.48 -18.96 -4.64
C LYS A 169 13.33 -20.45 -4.98
N GLU A 170 13.85 -20.90 -6.12
CA GLU A 170 13.87 -22.31 -6.53
C GLU A 170 14.94 -23.10 -5.77
N ASP A 171 16.02 -22.44 -5.32
CA ASP A 171 17.13 -23.03 -4.58
C ASP A 171 16.92 -23.12 -3.06
N LYS A 172 15.70 -22.78 -2.53
CA LYS A 172 15.31 -22.88 -1.12
C LYS A 172 14.17 -23.86 -0.90
#